data_62bae4312ef68ee61299e6a4c76ce5c9
#
_entry.id   62bae4312ef68ee61299e6a4c76ce5c9
#
_cell.length_a   1.000
_cell.length_b   1.000
_cell.length_c   1.000
_cell.angle_alpha   90.00
_cell.angle_beta   90.00
_cell.angle_gamma   90.00
#
_symmetry.space_group_name_H-M   'P 1'
#
loop_
_entity.id
_entity.type
_entity.pdbx_description
1 polymer ?
#
loop_
_entity_poly.entity_id
_entity_poly.type
_entity_poly.pdbx_seq_one_letter_code
_entity_poly.pdbx_strand_id
1 'polypeptide(L)'
;SLIEITTDTSLPRINYEGFSYQDALSSELVTNGSFDSDTTWIKNGQVTIGGGVAYFDSDGTFTQIAQSISGVSGKNVKVVIEITEYTQGTLKVLFSGGTQQNLPNSVGVHTLYFNNADSDTINIARLGGVTNLKIDNVSVKEYLGQEVVPDSGCGSWLFEPQSTNLITYSEDFSDASWAKGRVSITPNTLKSPDGSINASTLSVTSATGGEEYLRVQSNDANEATCSFYVKKGNWRYITIRSVNASIFDFDTETFTFTGTNEIVSFDKLQNGWYRLKASSPTRIYCSIGFAANATTPSGGSGVNGSNMYIWGAMLEQQSYATSYIPTEGSTVTRNQDVCNNGGTGTG
;
A
#
# COMPACT_ATOMS: atom_id res chain seq x y z
N SER A 1 8.12 5.52 12.02
CA SER A 1 6.82 6.13 12.39
C SER A 1 5.76 5.06 12.36
N LEU A 2 5.11 4.82 13.49
CA LEU A 2 3.94 3.94 13.55
C LEU A 2 2.77 4.66 12.87
N ILE A 3 2.20 4.04 11.86
CA ILE A 3 0.93 4.46 11.29
C ILE A 3 -0.13 3.62 11.98
N GLU A 4 -0.91 4.23 12.86
CA GLU A 4 -2.06 3.56 13.46
C GLU A 4 -3.19 3.56 12.43
N ILE A 5 -3.43 2.40 11.84
CA ILE A 5 -4.51 2.19 10.89
C ILE A 5 -5.76 1.88 11.69
N THR A 6 -6.60 2.87 11.95
CA THR A 6 -7.81 2.70 12.75
C THR A 6 -9.06 2.38 11.92
N THR A 7 -9.05 2.66 10.61
CA THR A 7 -10.13 2.31 9.66
C THR A 7 -9.63 2.30 8.22
N ASP A 8 -10.29 1.57 7.32
CA ASP A 8 -9.94 1.47 5.89
C ASP A 8 -9.92 2.81 5.14
N THR A 9 -10.58 3.83 5.65
CA THR A 9 -10.65 5.17 5.07
C THR A 9 -9.51 6.10 5.50
N SER A 10 -8.70 5.69 6.49
CA SER A 10 -7.63 6.50 7.09
C SER A 10 -6.22 6.09 6.66
N LEU A 11 -6.12 5.11 5.76
CA LEU A 11 -4.82 4.68 5.23
C LEU A 11 -4.20 5.79 4.39
N PRO A 12 -2.96 6.23 4.68
CA PRO A 12 -2.20 6.99 3.70
C PRO A 12 -2.11 6.13 2.44
N ARG A 13 -2.48 6.71 1.30
CA ARG A 13 -2.39 6.01 0.02
C ARG A 13 -0.93 5.94 -0.40
N ILE A 14 -0.29 4.90 0.05
CA ILE A 14 1.08 4.58 -0.33
C ILE A 14 0.99 4.01 -1.74
N ASN A 15 1.84 4.50 -2.63
CA ASN A 15 2.13 3.78 -3.85
C ASN A 15 2.83 2.48 -3.41
N TYR A 16 2.14 1.35 -3.51
CA TYR A 16 2.60 0.06 -2.99
C TYR A 16 3.82 -0.54 -3.75
N GLU A 17 4.27 0.11 -4.81
CA GLU A 17 5.51 -0.27 -5.46
C GLU A 17 6.71 0.20 -4.64
N GLY A 18 7.48 -0.75 -4.14
CA GLY A 18 8.69 -0.50 -3.37
C GLY A 18 8.50 -0.34 -1.87
N PHE A 19 7.35 -0.77 -1.33
CA PHE A 19 7.07 -0.83 0.11
C PHE A 19 6.52 -2.18 0.52
N SER A 20 6.92 -2.64 1.70
CA SER A 20 6.39 -3.84 2.34
C SER A 20 5.92 -3.56 3.76
N TYR A 21 5.00 -4.41 4.22
CA TYR A 21 4.60 -4.43 5.61
C TYR A 21 5.61 -5.25 6.42
N GLN A 22 6.10 -4.68 7.52
CA GLN A 22 6.87 -5.44 8.48
C GLN A 22 6.41 -5.14 9.90
N ASP A 23 6.69 -6.09 10.81
CA ASP A 23 6.35 -5.91 12.21
C ASP A 23 7.22 -4.82 12.84
N ALA A 24 6.58 -3.83 13.45
CA ALA A 24 7.25 -2.89 14.33
C ALA A 24 7.51 -3.59 15.68
N LEU A 25 8.78 -3.76 16.02
CA LEU A 25 9.21 -4.52 17.18
C LEU A 25 10.10 -3.69 18.11
N SER A 26 10.05 -3.98 19.39
CA SER A 26 11.03 -3.47 20.37
C SER A 26 12.42 -4.09 20.13
N SER A 27 13.40 -3.65 20.92
CA SER A 27 14.65 -4.40 21.09
C SER A 27 14.39 -5.80 21.66
N GLU A 28 15.39 -6.70 21.48
CA GLU A 28 15.33 -8.06 22.05
C GLU A 28 15.17 -8.04 23.56
N LEU A 29 14.28 -8.86 24.08
CA LEU A 29 13.96 -8.96 25.50
C LEU A 29 14.55 -10.22 26.16
N VAL A 30 14.82 -11.26 25.37
CA VAL A 30 15.46 -12.49 25.83
C VAL A 30 16.97 -12.32 25.84
N THR A 31 17.62 -12.84 26.86
CA THR A 31 19.06 -12.99 26.91
C THR A 31 19.45 -14.45 26.64
N ASN A 32 20.56 -14.65 25.89
CA ASN A 32 21.03 -15.99 25.53
C ASN A 32 19.98 -16.85 24.82
N GLY A 33 19.26 -16.26 23.84
CA GLY A 33 18.30 -16.98 23.01
C GLY A 33 18.95 -17.94 22.01
N SER A 34 20.26 -17.75 21.73
CA SER A 34 21.13 -18.64 20.93
C SER A 34 21.74 -19.80 21.73
N PHE A 35 21.44 -19.91 23.01
CA PHE A 35 21.92 -20.97 23.90
C PHE A 35 23.45 -21.19 23.89
N ASP A 36 24.22 -20.13 23.66
CA ASP A 36 25.70 -20.18 23.64
C ASP A 36 26.29 -20.57 25.00
N SER A 37 25.56 -20.39 26.06
CA SER A 37 25.93 -20.78 27.44
C SER A 37 24.76 -21.40 28.21
N ASP A 38 25.08 -22.26 29.17
CA ASP A 38 24.08 -22.84 30.05
C ASP A 38 23.74 -21.91 31.23
N THR A 39 23.33 -20.69 30.88
CA THR A 39 23.00 -19.63 31.84
C THR A 39 21.71 -18.94 31.45
N THR A 40 21.13 -18.13 32.33
CA THR A 40 19.94 -17.29 32.14
C THR A 40 18.61 -18.04 31.98
N TRP A 41 18.61 -19.29 31.52
CA TRP A 41 17.42 -20.10 31.41
C TRP A 41 17.28 -21.05 32.63
N ILE A 42 16.14 -20.98 33.31
CA ILE A 42 15.77 -21.90 34.36
C ILE A 42 15.30 -23.21 33.73
N LYS A 43 16.00 -24.28 33.97
CA LYS A 43 15.65 -25.61 33.46
C LYS A 43 14.87 -26.43 34.48
N ASN A 44 13.87 -27.18 34.01
CA ASN A 44 13.11 -28.11 34.80
C ASN A 44 12.86 -29.40 33.99
N GLY A 45 13.11 -30.53 34.60
CA GLY A 45 12.99 -31.85 33.95
C GLY A 45 14.15 -32.15 33.00
N GLN A 46 13.85 -32.88 31.93
CA GLN A 46 14.84 -33.47 31.03
C GLN A 46 15.11 -32.52 29.83
N VAL A 47 15.79 -31.42 30.12
CA VAL A 47 16.28 -30.47 29.11
C VAL A 47 17.73 -30.10 29.42
N THR A 48 18.56 -30.06 28.38
CA THR A 48 19.95 -29.62 28.46
C THR A 48 20.22 -28.46 27.53
N ILE A 49 21.12 -27.54 27.92
CA ILE A 49 21.57 -26.44 27.10
C ILE A 49 23.06 -26.60 26.85
N GLY A 50 23.45 -26.57 25.59
CA GLY A 50 24.85 -26.68 25.20
C GLY A 50 25.01 -26.85 23.70
N GLY A 51 26.18 -26.42 23.18
CA GLY A 51 26.44 -26.47 21.74
C GLY A 51 25.57 -25.59 20.88
N GLY A 52 25.03 -24.47 21.45
CA GLY A 52 24.18 -23.54 20.73
C GLY A 52 22.72 -24.01 20.62
N VAL A 53 22.25 -24.93 21.44
CA VAL A 53 20.86 -25.42 21.40
C VAL A 53 20.32 -25.74 22.79
N ALA A 54 18.99 -25.68 22.93
CA ALA A 54 18.30 -26.33 24.05
C ALA A 54 17.70 -27.66 23.57
N TYR A 55 18.13 -28.77 24.12
CA TYR A 55 17.71 -30.13 23.78
C TYR A 55 16.68 -30.65 24.79
N PHE A 56 15.46 -30.86 24.31
CA PHE A 56 14.37 -31.48 25.03
C PHE A 56 14.38 -32.98 24.75
N ASP A 57 14.78 -33.79 25.72
CA ASP A 57 14.83 -35.27 25.63
C ASP A 57 13.98 -35.86 26.74
N SER A 58 12.69 -35.62 26.68
CA SER A 58 11.75 -36.00 27.77
C SER A 58 11.08 -37.33 27.51
N ASP A 59 11.14 -38.21 28.52
CA ASP A 59 10.44 -39.51 28.54
C ASP A 59 8.93 -39.41 28.81
N GLY A 60 8.40 -38.18 28.85
CA GLY A 60 7.01 -37.89 29.19
C GLY A 60 6.84 -37.22 30.56
N THR A 61 7.90 -37.00 31.31
CA THR A 61 7.89 -36.20 32.54
C THR A 61 7.85 -34.71 32.19
N PHE A 62 7.42 -33.87 33.14
CA PHE A 62 7.35 -32.42 32.95
C PHE A 62 8.75 -31.85 32.65
N THR A 63 8.85 -31.17 31.53
CA THR A 63 10.11 -30.61 31.03
C THR A 63 9.87 -29.20 30.45
N GLN A 64 10.67 -28.23 30.90
CA GLN A 64 10.58 -26.86 30.43
C GLN A 64 11.89 -26.09 30.57
N ILE A 65 12.02 -25.02 29.83
CA ILE A 65 12.90 -23.90 30.14
C ILE A 65 12.08 -22.62 30.34
N ALA A 66 12.54 -21.74 31.20
CA ALA A 66 11.89 -20.49 31.51
C ALA A 66 12.88 -19.35 31.67
N GLN A 67 12.47 -18.14 31.31
CA GLN A 67 13.24 -16.94 31.54
C GLN A 67 12.32 -15.80 31.99
N SER A 68 12.75 -15.07 33.02
CA SER A 68 12.09 -13.82 33.42
C SER A 68 12.58 -12.67 32.51
N ILE A 69 11.65 -12.02 31.88
CA ILE A 69 11.87 -10.87 30.94
C ILE A 69 11.02 -9.71 31.42
N SER A 70 11.65 -8.60 31.81
CA SER A 70 10.92 -7.49 32.44
C SER A 70 10.11 -6.68 31.42
N GLY A 71 8.92 -6.22 31.84
CA GLY A 71 8.10 -5.27 31.10
C GLY A 71 7.30 -5.84 29.93
N VAL A 72 6.98 -7.14 29.95
CA VAL A 72 6.19 -7.83 28.93
C VAL A 72 4.74 -8.01 29.35
N SER A 73 4.49 -8.11 30.65
CA SER A 73 3.12 -8.26 31.18
C SER A 73 2.20 -7.15 30.68
N GLY A 74 1.05 -7.52 30.13
CA GLY A 74 0.07 -6.59 29.56
C GLY A 74 0.36 -6.12 28.13
N LYS A 75 1.43 -6.60 27.49
CA LYS A 75 1.83 -6.19 26.15
C LYS A 75 1.59 -7.27 25.10
N ASN A 76 1.47 -6.83 23.85
CA ASN A 76 1.49 -7.74 22.71
C ASN A 76 2.94 -8.16 22.43
N VAL A 77 3.17 -9.43 22.16
CA VAL A 77 4.51 -9.98 22.03
C VAL A 77 4.61 -10.89 20.81
N LYS A 78 5.69 -10.73 20.07
CA LYS A 78 6.12 -11.66 19.02
C LYS A 78 7.21 -12.56 19.58
N VAL A 79 7.00 -13.87 19.48
CA VAL A 79 7.98 -14.91 19.85
C VAL A 79 8.41 -15.63 18.59
N VAL A 80 9.71 -15.75 18.36
CA VAL A 80 10.29 -16.55 17.28
C VAL A 80 11.16 -17.62 17.89
N ILE A 81 11.02 -18.85 17.41
CA ILE A 81 11.80 -20.02 17.88
C ILE A 81 12.15 -20.87 16.65
N GLU A 82 13.39 -21.26 16.54
CA GLU A 82 13.84 -22.23 15.55
C GLU A 82 13.85 -23.64 16.13
N ILE A 83 13.18 -24.59 15.48
CA ILE A 83 13.36 -26.03 15.72
C ILE A 83 14.46 -26.50 14.77
N THR A 84 15.63 -26.84 15.32
CA THR A 84 16.81 -27.26 14.54
C THR A 84 16.82 -28.76 14.26
N GLU A 85 16.28 -29.55 15.17
CA GLU A 85 16.10 -30.99 15.01
C GLU A 85 14.76 -31.42 15.60
N TYR A 86 14.05 -32.32 14.92
CA TYR A 86 12.75 -32.81 15.36
C TYR A 86 12.66 -34.33 15.16
N THR A 87 12.37 -35.06 16.23
CA THR A 87 12.08 -36.49 16.20
C THR A 87 10.62 -36.75 16.56
N GLN A 88 10.15 -36.21 17.71
CA GLN A 88 8.78 -36.41 18.21
C GLN A 88 8.41 -35.40 19.29
N GLY A 89 7.10 -35.31 19.58
CA GLY A 89 6.54 -34.47 20.63
C GLY A 89 6.18 -33.05 20.18
N THR A 90 5.63 -32.28 21.08
CA THR A 90 5.20 -30.89 20.83
C THR A 90 5.64 -30.01 21.99
N LEU A 91 6.23 -28.87 21.68
CA LEU A 91 6.45 -27.81 22.66
C LEU A 91 5.29 -26.81 22.61
N LYS A 92 4.98 -26.28 23.77
CA LYS A 92 4.10 -25.11 23.95
C LYS A 92 4.90 -23.95 24.49
N VAL A 93 4.48 -22.75 24.07
CA VAL A 93 5.00 -21.50 24.62
C VAL A 93 3.87 -20.80 25.35
N LEU A 94 4.16 -20.21 26.49
CA LEU A 94 3.21 -19.44 27.30
C LEU A 94 3.96 -18.42 28.16
N PHE A 95 3.25 -17.34 28.51
CA PHE A 95 3.64 -16.45 29.59
C PHE A 95 2.91 -16.93 30.86
N SER A 96 3.62 -17.06 31.97
CA SER A 96 3.15 -17.78 33.17
C SER A 96 1.71 -17.40 33.56
N GLY A 97 0.84 -18.41 33.64
CA GLY A 97 -0.57 -18.23 33.97
C GLY A 97 -1.49 -17.97 32.78
N GLY A 98 -0.94 -17.75 31.59
CA GLY A 98 -1.70 -17.30 30.44
C GLY A 98 -2.02 -18.32 29.36
N THR A 99 -2.53 -17.83 28.25
CA THR A 99 -2.86 -18.64 27.08
C THR A 99 -1.61 -19.27 26.50
N GLN A 100 -1.64 -20.56 26.28
CA GLN A 100 -0.57 -21.30 25.62
C GLN A 100 -0.76 -21.34 24.10
N GLN A 101 0.34 -21.35 23.37
CA GLN A 101 0.36 -21.65 21.93
C GLN A 101 1.34 -22.79 21.67
N ASN A 102 0.98 -23.66 20.74
CA ASN A 102 1.81 -24.83 20.42
C ASN A 102 2.74 -24.49 19.25
N LEU A 103 4.01 -24.90 19.34
CA LEU A 103 4.92 -24.87 18.21
C LEU A 103 4.52 -25.94 17.18
N PRO A 104 4.65 -25.64 15.88
CA PRO A 104 4.53 -26.65 14.83
C PRO A 104 5.55 -27.77 15.00
N ASN A 105 5.15 -29.00 14.67
CA ASN A 105 5.98 -30.19 14.80
C ASN A 105 6.87 -30.39 13.56
N SER A 106 7.68 -29.41 13.23
CA SER A 106 8.58 -29.42 12.06
C SER A 106 9.83 -28.61 12.31
N VAL A 107 10.93 -29.02 11.69
CA VAL A 107 12.18 -28.21 11.63
C VAL A 107 11.91 -26.90 10.91
N GLY A 108 12.50 -25.81 11.37
CA GLY A 108 12.42 -24.48 10.82
C GLY A 108 12.11 -23.40 11.84
N VAL A 109 11.98 -22.17 11.34
CA VAL A 109 11.66 -20.99 12.15
C VAL A 109 10.15 -20.86 12.31
N HIS A 110 9.69 -20.75 13.54
CA HIS A 110 8.28 -20.63 13.89
C HIS A 110 8.02 -19.32 14.61
N THR A 111 6.94 -18.64 14.24
CA THR A 111 6.54 -17.36 14.82
C THR A 111 5.19 -17.50 15.53
N LEU A 112 5.11 -16.99 16.75
CA LEU A 112 3.90 -16.94 17.57
C LEU A 112 3.64 -15.50 18.01
N TYR A 113 2.37 -15.09 18.04
CA TYR A 113 1.95 -13.78 18.53
C TYR A 113 1.07 -13.96 19.75
N PHE A 114 1.43 -13.31 20.85
CA PHE A 114 0.65 -13.26 22.08
C PHE A 114 0.04 -11.89 22.26
N ASN A 115 -1.27 -11.81 22.35
CA ASN A 115 -1.97 -10.59 22.70
C ASN A 115 -2.09 -10.50 24.23
N ASN A 116 -1.63 -9.39 24.79
CA ASN A 116 -1.71 -9.13 26.24
C ASN A 116 -1.06 -10.25 27.05
N ALA A 117 0.27 -10.38 26.98
CA ALA A 117 1.02 -11.40 27.73
C ALA A 117 0.72 -11.34 29.23
N ASP A 118 0.40 -12.49 29.85
CA ASP A 118 -0.13 -12.53 31.22
C ASP A 118 0.94 -12.32 32.30
N SER A 119 2.22 -12.45 31.97
CA SER A 119 3.31 -12.25 32.96
C SER A 119 4.64 -11.92 32.30
N ASP A 120 5.60 -11.51 33.10
CA ASP A 120 6.99 -11.25 32.70
C ASP A 120 7.87 -12.52 32.62
N THR A 121 7.28 -13.72 32.55
CA THR A 121 8.04 -14.98 32.46
C THR A 121 7.57 -15.79 31.26
N ILE A 122 8.46 -15.94 30.28
CA ILE A 122 8.25 -16.90 29.18
C ILE A 122 8.60 -18.30 29.62
N ASN A 123 7.75 -19.25 29.25
CA ASN A 123 7.98 -20.68 29.43
C ASN A 123 7.89 -21.39 28.07
N ILE A 124 8.88 -22.20 27.76
CA ILE A 124 8.87 -23.12 26.62
C ILE A 124 8.86 -24.51 27.24
N ALA A 125 7.75 -25.22 27.11
CA ALA A 125 7.51 -26.44 27.84
C ALA A 125 6.97 -27.55 26.92
N ARG A 126 7.24 -28.79 27.31
CA ARG A 126 6.61 -29.96 26.73
C ARG A 126 5.07 -29.86 26.87
N LEU A 127 4.34 -30.09 25.79
CA LEU A 127 2.86 -30.10 25.83
C LEU A 127 2.32 -31.40 26.46
N GLY A 128 2.89 -32.56 26.09
CA GLY A 128 2.50 -33.87 26.61
C GLY A 128 3.27 -34.98 25.90
N GLY A 129 3.32 -36.19 26.54
CA GLY A 129 3.99 -37.34 25.96
C GLY A 129 5.53 -37.24 25.90
N VAL A 130 6.15 -38.21 25.25
CA VAL A 130 7.59 -38.19 24.96
C VAL A 130 7.92 -37.06 24.01
N THR A 131 9.01 -36.34 24.28
CA THR A 131 9.43 -35.22 23.44
C THR A 131 10.92 -35.30 23.18
N ASN A 132 11.31 -35.33 21.91
CA ASN A 132 12.70 -35.33 21.49
C ASN A 132 12.88 -34.36 20.32
N LEU A 133 13.45 -33.19 20.62
CA LEU A 133 13.71 -32.12 19.65
C LEU A 133 14.71 -31.11 20.21
N LYS A 134 15.31 -30.33 19.32
CA LYS A 134 16.21 -29.23 19.67
C LYS A 134 15.67 -27.90 19.17
N ILE A 135 15.84 -26.88 20.00
CA ILE A 135 15.49 -25.48 19.60
C ILE A 135 16.71 -24.58 19.74
N ASP A 136 16.69 -23.50 18.95
CA ASP A 136 17.67 -22.43 18.94
C ASP A 136 16.99 -21.08 18.60
N ASN A 137 17.77 -20.02 18.63
CA ASN A 137 17.38 -18.70 18.16
C ASN A 137 16.04 -18.19 18.71
N VAL A 138 15.86 -18.36 20.04
CA VAL A 138 14.67 -17.83 20.73
C VAL A 138 14.75 -16.32 20.79
N SER A 139 13.75 -15.65 20.22
CA SER A 139 13.59 -14.20 20.23
C SER A 139 12.23 -13.83 20.80
N VAL A 140 12.20 -12.85 21.69
CA VAL A 140 10.96 -12.28 22.24
C VAL A 140 11.04 -10.78 22.17
N LYS A 141 10.10 -10.16 21.47
CA LYS A 141 10.03 -8.72 21.30
C LYS A 141 8.61 -8.22 21.51
N GLU A 142 8.46 -7.02 22.10
CA GLU A 142 7.16 -6.38 22.12
C GLU A 142 6.72 -6.11 20.68
N TYR A 143 5.49 -6.49 20.36
CA TYR A 143 4.86 -6.27 19.07
C TYR A 143 4.10 -4.95 19.11
N LEU A 144 4.62 -3.97 18.42
CA LEU A 144 4.10 -2.59 18.40
C LEU A 144 3.11 -2.34 17.25
N GLY A 145 2.81 -3.36 16.47
CA GLY A 145 1.95 -3.30 15.30
C GLY A 145 2.70 -3.59 14.02
N GLN A 146 2.11 -3.24 12.89
CA GLN A 146 2.78 -3.30 11.58
C GLN A 146 3.15 -1.91 11.12
N GLU A 147 4.30 -1.78 10.50
CA GLU A 147 4.73 -0.58 9.81
C GLU A 147 4.94 -0.85 8.33
N VAL A 148 4.81 0.20 7.53
CA VAL A 148 5.10 0.15 6.09
C VAL A 148 6.47 0.73 5.87
N VAL A 149 7.36 -0.04 5.26
CA VAL A 149 8.75 0.35 5.04
C VAL A 149 9.11 0.26 3.56
N PRO A 150 10.04 1.09 3.08
CA PRO A 150 10.58 0.97 1.74
C PRO A 150 11.34 -0.35 1.55
N ASP A 151 11.07 -1.09 0.47
CA ASP A 151 11.72 -2.38 0.18
C ASP A 151 13.22 -2.25 -0.09
N SER A 152 13.67 -1.10 -0.60
CA SER A 152 15.05 -0.88 -1.05
C SER A 152 15.86 0.06 -0.17
N GLY A 153 15.32 0.53 0.95
CA GLY A 153 15.95 1.55 1.79
C GLY A 153 16.09 2.94 1.15
N CYS A 154 15.62 3.11 -0.09
CA CYS A 154 15.64 4.36 -0.85
C CYS A 154 14.26 5.01 -0.99
N GLY A 155 13.23 4.41 -0.43
CA GLY A 155 11.88 4.98 -0.42
C GLY A 155 11.81 6.16 0.55
N SER A 156 11.08 7.19 0.17
CA SER A 156 10.71 8.31 1.03
C SER A 156 9.22 8.30 1.30
N TRP A 157 8.83 8.64 2.53
CA TRP A 157 7.44 8.88 2.83
C TRP A 157 6.98 10.11 2.06
N LEU A 158 5.92 9.96 1.29
CA LEU A 158 5.25 11.09 0.66
C LEU A 158 4.18 11.62 1.63
N PHE A 159 4.50 12.69 2.35
CA PHE A 159 3.51 13.42 3.12
C PHE A 159 2.79 14.38 2.19
N GLU A 160 1.49 14.18 2.06
CA GLU A 160 0.67 15.01 1.20
C GLU A 160 -0.14 16.02 2.02
N PRO A 161 -0.29 17.27 1.54
CA PRO A 161 -1.17 18.25 2.16
C PRO A 161 -2.63 17.83 2.03
N GLN A 162 -3.49 18.49 2.77
CA GLN A 162 -4.94 18.39 2.55
C GLN A 162 -5.25 18.71 1.09
N SER A 163 -6.06 17.88 0.46
CA SER A 163 -6.54 18.11 -0.89
C SER A 163 -7.99 17.68 -1.07
N THR A 164 -8.68 18.32 -2.02
CA THR A 164 -10.07 18.04 -2.35
C THR A 164 -10.18 17.69 -3.82
N ASN A 165 -10.78 16.54 -4.14
CA ASN A 165 -11.22 16.27 -5.49
C ASN A 165 -12.54 17.03 -5.74
N LEU A 166 -12.49 18.00 -6.66
CA LEU A 166 -13.63 18.86 -7.00
C LEU A 166 -14.58 18.20 -8.02
N ILE A 167 -14.20 17.09 -8.63
CA ILE A 167 -15.07 16.28 -9.48
C ILE A 167 -16.01 15.48 -8.57
N THR A 168 -17.30 15.51 -8.84
CA THR A 168 -18.30 14.80 -8.01
C THR A 168 -18.44 13.32 -8.33
N TYR A 169 -18.12 12.91 -9.58
CA TYR A 169 -18.14 11.53 -10.05
C TYR A 169 -16.81 11.21 -10.75
N SER A 170 -15.84 10.77 -9.99
CA SER A 170 -14.47 10.57 -10.48
C SER A 170 -14.28 9.26 -11.28
N GLU A 171 -15.20 8.32 -11.17
CA GLU A 171 -15.16 7.02 -11.86
C GLU A 171 -16.40 6.76 -12.71
N ASP A 172 -17.55 7.35 -12.37
CA ASP A 172 -18.75 7.27 -13.20
C ASP A 172 -18.76 8.39 -14.27
N PHE A 173 -18.13 8.12 -15.38
CA PHE A 173 -18.11 9.00 -16.56
C PHE A 173 -19.43 9.00 -17.34
N SER A 174 -20.39 8.15 -16.97
CA SER A 174 -21.74 8.14 -17.55
C SER A 174 -22.60 9.26 -17.01
N ASP A 175 -22.32 9.73 -15.80
CA ASP A 175 -23.09 10.77 -15.12
C ASP A 175 -23.22 12.06 -15.97
N ALA A 176 -24.30 12.78 -15.73
CA ALA A 176 -24.64 14.01 -16.47
C ALA A 176 -23.70 15.19 -16.13
N SER A 177 -22.97 15.16 -15.04
CA SER A 177 -21.92 16.15 -14.71
C SER A 177 -20.79 16.17 -15.72
N TRP A 178 -20.60 15.08 -16.47
CA TRP A 178 -19.62 14.98 -17.54
C TRP A 178 -20.22 15.39 -18.89
N ALA A 179 -19.75 16.50 -19.42
CA ALA A 179 -20.08 16.91 -20.80
C ALA A 179 -19.35 16.00 -21.81
N LYS A 180 -20.09 15.42 -22.73
CA LYS A 180 -19.64 14.48 -23.74
C LYS A 180 -19.73 15.12 -25.13
N GLY A 181 -18.58 15.49 -25.70
CA GLY A 181 -18.50 16.03 -27.08
C GLY A 181 -18.12 14.91 -28.04
N ARG A 182 -19.07 14.40 -28.83
CA ARG A 182 -18.86 13.34 -29.86
C ARG A 182 -18.19 12.07 -29.36
N VAL A 183 -18.39 11.75 -28.10
CA VAL A 183 -17.90 10.53 -27.47
C VAL A 183 -19.01 9.81 -26.72
N SER A 184 -18.85 8.51 -26.54
CA SER A 184 -19.68 7.68 -25.70
C SER A 184 -18.85 7.00 -24.64
N ILE A 185 -19.47 6.66 -23.52
CA ILE A 185 -18.88 5.90 -22.41
C ILE A 185 -19.50 4.51 -22.39
N THR A 186 -18.64 3.51 -22.30
CA THR A 186 -19.03 2.15 -21.91
C THR A 186 -18.35 1.84 -20.58
N PRO A 187 -19.11 1.76 -19.47
CA PRO A 187 -18.54 1.59 -18.15
C PRO A 187 -18.07 0.14 -17.91
N ASN A 188 -17.17 -0.04 -16.96
CA ASN A 188 -16.73 -1.34 -16.41
C ASN A 188 -16.22 -2.35 -17.46
N THR A 189 -15.42 -1.86 -18.42
CA THR A 189 -14.92 -2.68 -19.54
C THR A 189 -13.54 -3.27 -19.31
N LEU A 190 -12.77 -2.73 -18.38
CA LEU A 190 -11.39 -3.13 -18.15
C LEU A 190 -11.01 -3.02 -16.67
N LYS A 191 -9.98 -3.77 -16.28
CA LYS A 191 -9.36 -3.67 -14.96
C LYS A 191 -8.60 -2.35 -14.84
N SER A 192 -8.97 -1.53 -13.84
CA SER A 192 -8.34 -0.25 -13.53
C SER A 192 -7.03 -0.41 -12.73
N PRO A 193 -6.29 0.67 -12.46
CA PRO A 193 -5.10 0.63 -11.63
C PRO A 193 -5.32 0.14 -10.20
N ASP A 194 -6.53 0.28 -9.64
CA ASP A 194 -6.87 -0.22 -8.29
C ASP A 194 -7.10 -1.74 -8.23
N GLY A 195 -7.14 -2.39 -9.39
CA GLY A 195 -7.33 -3.82 -9.51
C GLY A 195 -8.77 -4.28 -9.73
N SER A 196 -9.76 -3.38 -9.68
CA SER A 196 -11.18 -3.66 -9.91
C SER A 196 -11.56 -3.54 -11.39
N ILE A 197 -12.67 -4.15 -11.82
CA ILE A 197 -13.20 -3.99 -13.19
C ILE A 197 -14.15 -2.80 -13.18
N ASN A 198 -13.62 -1.57 -13.16
CA ASN A 198 -14.38 -0.32 -13.08
C ASN A 198 -13.83 0.78 -14.02
N ALA A 199 -12.84 0.46 -14.85
CA ALA A 199 -12.40 1.38 -15.90
C ALA A 199 -13.40 1.40 -17.05
N SER A 200 -13.60 2.59 -17.64
CA SER A 200 -14.54 2.84 -18.73
C SER A 200 -13.82 2.93 -20.08
N THR A 201 -14.48 2.52 -21.15
CA THR A 201 -14.05 2.82 -22.52
C THR A 201 -14.67 4.13 -22.96
N LEU A 202 -13.83 5.09 -23.35
CA LEU A 202 -14.21 6.32 -24.05
C LEU A 202 -14.04 6.10 -25.55
N SER A 203 -15.12 6.22 -26.31
CA SER A 203 -15.12 5.96 -27.75
C SER A 203 -15.68 7.13 -28.55
N VAL A 204 -15.08 7.43 -29.70
CA VAL A 204 -15.54 8.45 -30.63
C VAL A 204 -16.79 7.97 -31.38
N THR A 205 -17.86 8.77 -31.32
CA THR A 205 -19.14 8.49 -31.99
C THR A 205 -19.32 9.23 -33.30
N SER A 206 -18.62 10.35 -33.49
CA SER A 206 -18.67 11.15 -34.71
C SER A 206 -17.35 11.84 -34.93
N ALA A 207 -16.69 11.53 -36.05
CA ALA A 207 -15.39 12.07 -36.45
C ALA A 207 -15.49 13.40 -37.23
N THR A 208 -16.70 13.94 -37.48
CA THR A 208 -16.88 15.15 -38.23
C THR A 208 -17.33 16.32 -37.38
N GLY A 209 -16.69 17.48 -37.55
CA GLY A 209 -17.18 18.76 -37.09
C GLY A 209 -16.68 19.29 -35.76
N GLY A 210 -15.54 18.86 -35.20
CA GLY A 210 -14.86 19.48 -34.05
C GLY A 210 -14.28 18.54 -33.02
N GLU A 211 -14.07 19.03 -31.81
CA GLU A 211 -13.38 18.30 -30.73
C GLU A 211 -14.18 17.11 -30.19
N GLU A 212 -13.47 16.04 -29.92
CA GLU A 212 -13.95 14.82 -29.27
C GLU A 212 -13.43 14.80 -27.83
N TYR A 213 -14.32 14.97 -26.86
CA TYR A 213 -13.90 15.16 -25.47
C TYR A 213 -14.92 14.63 -24.44
N LEU A 214 -14.38 14.33 -23.28
CA LEU A 214 -15.09 14.18 -22.01
C LEU A 214 -14.57 15.27 -21.07
N ARG A 215 -15.44 16.06 -20.44
CA ARG A 215 -15.00 17.17 -19.58
C ARG A 215 -15.98 17.56 -18.50
N VAL A 216 -15.42 18.06 -17.39
CA VAL A 216 -16.12 18.92 -16.43
C VAL A 216 -15.66 20.36 -16.68
N GLN A 217 -16.61 21.28 -16.80
CA GLN A 217 -16.32 22.70 -16.90
C GLN A 217 -16.37 23.33 -15.51
N SER A 218 -15.42 24.19 -15.21
CA SER A 218 -15.43 25.02 -14.03
C SER A 218 -15.21 26.48 -14.44
N ASN A 219 -15.95 27.38 -13.81
CA ASN A 219 -15.81 28.82 -14.03
C ASN A 219 -14.84 29.47 -13.03
N ASP A 220 -14.11 28.67 -12.26
CA ASP A 220 -13.11 29.14 -11.30
C ASP A 220 -11.80 29.46 -12.01
N ALA A 221 -11.36 30.73 -11.93
CA ALA A 221 -10.12 31.20 -12.52
C ALA A 221 -8.89 30.99 -11.62
N ASN A 222 -8.92 30.00 -10.73
CA ASN A 222 -7.83 29.71 -9.80
C ASN A 222 -6.90 28.64 -10.37
N GLU A 223 -5.66 28.64 -9.86
CA GLU A 223 -4.71 27.57 -10.14
C GLU A 223 -5.33 26.20 -9.81
N ALA A 224 -5.20 25.26 -10.72
CA ALA A 224 -5.65 23.90 -10.49
C ALA A 224 -4.90 22.87 -11.33
N THR A 225 -4.93 21.63 -10.86
CA THR A 225 -4.41 20.45 -11.56
C THR A 225 -5.53 19.49 -11.89
N CYS A 226 -5.63 19.13 -13.16
CA CYS A 226 -6.48 18.07 -13.68
C CYS A 226 -5.66 16.81 -13.88
N SER A 227 -6.16 15.66 -13.47
CA SER A 227 -5.51 14.38 -13.78
C SER A 227 -6.52 13.29 -14.15
N PHE A 228 -6.08 12.37 -15.03
CA PHE A 228 -6.81 11.18 -15.45
C PHE A 228 -5.87 9.99 -15.52
N TYR A 229 -6.36 8.83 -15.14
CA TYR A 229 -5.73 7.57 -15.50
C TYR A 229 -6.23 7.13 -16.87
N VAL A 230 -5.29 6.83 -17.77
CA VAL A 230 -5.57 6.47 -19.15
C VAL A 230 -4.79 5.24 -19.56
N LYS A 231 -5.36 4.46 -20.48
CA LYS A 231 -4.66 3.34 -21.12
C LYS A 231 -5.00 3.36 -22.62
N LYS A 232 -3.99 3.03 -23.44
CA LYS A 232 -4.15 2.97 -24.89
C LYS A 232 -5.23 1.96 -25.27
N GLY A 233 -6.17 2.39 -26.09
CA GLY A 233 -7.07 1.55 -26.84
C GLY A 233 -6.55 1.31 -28.27
N ASN A 234 -7.35 1.66 -29.26
CA ASN A 234 -6.95 1.58 -30.66
C ASN A 234 -6.41 2.91 -31.23
N TRP A 235 -6.45 4.02 -30.45
CA TRP A 235 -5.98 5.32 -30.89
C TRP A 235 -4.67 5.72 -30.22
N ARG A 236 -3.83 6.48 -30.93
CA ARG A 236 -2.47 6.84 -30.50
C ARG A 236 -2.40 8.15 -29.73
N TYR A 237 -3.08 9.21 -30.23
CA TYR A 237 -2.93 10.57 -29.74
C TYR A 237 -4.13 11.00 -28.90
N ILE A 238 -3.91 11.36 -27.67
CA ILE A 238 -4.96 11.85 -26.77
C ILE A 238 -4.63 13.23 -26.23
N THR A 239 -5.64 13.97 -25.81
CA THR A 239 -5.48 15.29 -25.20
C THR A 239 -5.86 15.27 -23.74
N ILE A 240 -5.11 16.01 -22.93
CA ILE A 240 -5.53 16.44 -21.59
C ILE A 240 -5.56 17.97 -21.58
N ARG A 241 -6.48 18.57 -20.82
CA ARG A 241 -6.68 20.02 -20.80
C ARG A 241 -7.11 20.51 -19.44
N SER A 242 -6.43 21.55 -18.95
CA SER A 242 -6.89 22.42 -17.87
C SER A 242 -7.37 23.78 -18.41
N VAL A 243 -6.60 24.41 -19.28
CA VAL A 243 -6.95 25.61 -20.06
C VAL A 243 -6.87 25.34 -21.56
N ASN A 244 -5.71 24.93 -22.03
CA ASN A 244 -5.43 24.57 -23.41
C ASN A 244 -5.09 23.08 -23.51
N ALA A 245 -5.36 22.48 -24.68
CA ALA A 245 -5.10 21.05 -24.82
C ALA A 245 -3.61 20.77 -25.02
N SER A 246 -3.12 19.77 -24.31
CA SER A 246 -1.79 19.16 -24.49
C SER A 246 -1.97 17.76 -25.06
N ILE A 247 -1.08 17.30 -25.93
CA ILE A 247 -1.18 16.00 -26.61
C ILE A 247 -0.18 15.01 -26.01
N PHE A 248 -0.69 13.88 -25.59
CA PHE A 248 0.10 12.71 -25.18
C PHE A 248 0.08 11.66 -26.28
N ASP A 249 1.26 11.16 -26.63
CA ASP A 249 1.47 10.09 -27.60
C ASP A 249 1.80 8.78 -26.89
N PHE A 250 0.92 7.82 -26.98
CA PHE A 250 1.10 6.50 -26.36
C PHE A 250 2.25 5.67 -26.94
N ASP A 251 2.67 5.92 -28.21
CA ASP A 251 3.73 5.12 -28.82
C ASP A 251 5.12 5.60 -28.43
N THR A 252 5.30 6.91 -28.25
CA THR A 252 6.56 7.51 -27.77
C THR A 252 6.58 7.71 -26.26
N GLU A 253 5.42 7.56 -25.59
CA GLU A 253 5.22 7.81 -24.15
C GLU A 253 5.68 9.23 -23.76
N THR A 254 5.31 10.23 -24.54
CA THR A 254 5.70 11.62 -24.31
C THR A 254 4.56 12.58 -24.61
N PHE A 255 4.63 13.78 -24.04
CA PHE A 255 3.85 14.92 -24.54
C PHE A 255 4.53 15.49 -25.78
N THR A 256 3.86 15.40 -26.91
CA THR A 256 4.35 15.90 -28.22
C THR A 256 3.95 17.34 -28.49
N PHE A 257 2.93 17.82 -27.78
CA PHE A 257 2.47 19.19 -27.79
C PHE A 257 2.03 19.61 -26.41
N THR A 258 2.43 20.80 -25.97
CA THR A 258 2.00 21.38 -24.68
C THR A 258 1.22 22.67 -24.96
N GLY A 259 0.01 22.74 -24.45
CA GLY A 259 -0.84 23.92 -24.55
C GLY A 259 -0.23 25.13 -23.83
N THR A 260 -0.49 26.33 -24.34
CA THR A 260 -0.01 27.56 -23.68
C THR A 260 -0.56 27.65 -22.25
N ASN A 261 0.30 27.99 -21.29
CA ASN A 261 0.00 28.06 -19.87
C ASN A 261 -0.39 26.71 -19.23
N GLU A 262 -0.06 25.60 -19.87
CA GLU A 262 -0.19 24.26 -19.29
C GLU A 262 1.18 23.77 -18.81
N ILE A 263 1.21 23.16 -17.64
CA ILE A 263 2.33 22.34 -17.15
C ILE A 263 1.85 20.90 -17.14
N VAL A 264 2.48 20.06 -17.96
CA VAL A 264 2.07 18.66 -18.10
C VAL A 264 3.13 17.70 -17.62
N SER A 265 2.67 16.61 -17.04
CA SER A 265 3.52 15.48 -16.64
C SER A 265 2.70 14.20 -16.67
N PHE A 266 3.37 13.06 -16.56
CA PHE A 266 2.69 11.78 -16.42
C PHE A 266 3.48 10.84 -15.51
N ASP A 267 2.76 9.89 -14.91
CA ASP A 267 3.33 8.74 -14.25
C ASP A 267 3.01 7.51 -15.10
N LYS A 268 4.01 6.67 -15.36
CA LYS A 268 3.81 5.38 -16.00
C LYS A 268 3.50 4.36 -14.90
N LEU A 269 2.37 3.67 -15.04
CA LEU A 269 1.94 2.63 -14.13
C LEU A 269 2.10 1.24 -14.78
N GLN A 270 1.85 0.21 -14.00
CA GLN A 270 1.85 -1.16 -14.50
C GLN A 270 0.71 -1.41 -15.51
N ASN A 271 0.83 -2.49 -16.28
CA ASN A 271 -0.18 -2.96 -17.22
C ASN A 271 -0.58 -1.93 -18.31
N GLY A 272 0.31 -1.00 -18.64
CA GLY A 272 0.11 -0.01 -19.71
C GLY A 272 -0.85 1.13 -19.35
N TRP A 273 -1.06 1.39 -18.07
CA TRP A 273 -1.73 2.57 -17.56
C TRP A 273 -0.77 3.75 -17.42
N TYR A 274 -1.28 4.95 -17.58
CA TYR A 274 -0.61 6.23 -17.34
C TYR A 274 -1.52 7.13 -16.53
N ARG A 275 -0.98 7.88 -15.59
CA ARG A 275 -1.67 9.00 -14.97
C ARG A 275 -1.19 10.28 -15.63
N LEU A 276 -2.01 10.89 -16.48
CA LEU A 276 -1.72 12.18 -17.08
C LEU A 276 -2.14 13.31 -16.14
N LYS A 277 -1.33 14.35 -16.09
CA LYS A 277 -1.53 15.53 -15.22
C LYS A 277 -1.35 16.80 -16.05
N ALA A 278 -2.27 17.75 -15.90
CA ALA A 278 -2.19 19.08 -16.52
C ALA A 278 -2.53 20.14 -15.46
N SER A 279 -1.56 20.99 -15.15
CA SER A 279 -1.69 22.09 -14.20
C SER A 279 -1.67 23.44 -14.94
N SER A 280 -2.45 24.40 -14.48
CA SER A 280 -2.46 25.76 -15.01
C SER A 280 -2.74 26.77 -13.91
N PRO A 281 -2.15 27.98 -13.96
CA PRO A 281 -2.45 29.05 -13.03
C PRO A 281 -3.89 29.57 -13.13
N THR A 282 -4.57 29.27 -14.24
CA THR A 282 -5.99 29.59 -14.44
C THR A 282 -6.68 28.36 -15.00
N ARG A 283 -7.78 27.93 -14.40
CA ARG A 283 -8.52 26.74 -14.81
C ARG A 283 -9.82 27.10 -15.51
N ILE A 284 -10.12 26.39 -16.60
CA ILE A 284 -11.43 26.48 -17.28
C ILE A 284 -12.08 25.09 -17.37
N TYR A 285 -11.26 24.04 -17.52
CA TYR A 285 -11.74 22.66 -17.74
C TYR A 285 -10.96 21.65 -16.92
N CYS A 286 -11.55 20.48 -16.70
CA CYS A 286 -10.85 19.22 -16.54
C CYS A 286 -11.35 18.30 -17.64
N SER A 287 -10.51 18.05 -18.65
CA SER A 287 -10.94 17.40 -19.88
C SER A 287 -9.91 16.41 -20.39
N ILE A 288 -10.41 15.30 -20.91
CA ILE A 288 -9.67 14.29 -21.67
C ILE A 288 -10.33 14.12 -23.04
N GLY A 289 -9.56 13.86 -24.07
CA GLY A 289 -10.11 13.74 -25.41
C GLY A 289 -9.12 13.14 -26.43
N PHE A 290 -9.37 13.37 -27.70
CA PHE A 290 -8.59 12.80 -28.79
C PHE A 290 -7.93 13.91 -29.61
N ALA A 291 -6.78 13.60 -30.22
CA ALA A 291 -6.11 14.44 -31.21
C ALA A 291 -5.89 13.66 -32.51
N ALA A 292 -5.93 14.35 -33.65
CA ALA A 292 -5.71 13.73 -34.97
C ALA A 292 -4.26 13.28 -35.15
N ASN A 293 -3.31 14.03 -34.59
CA ASN A 293 -1.87 13.81 -34.75
C ASN A 293 -1.07 14.45 -33.60
N ALA A 294 0.24 14.38 -33.67
CA ALA A 294 1.17 14.82 -32.62
C ALA A 294 1.19 16.35 -32.37
N THR A 295 0.61 17.19 -33.25
CA THR A 295 0.80 18.63 -33.20
C THR A 295 -0.49 19.45 -33.23
N THR A 296 -1.63 18.80 -33.53
CA THR A 296 -2.92 19.47 -33.66
C THR A 296 -3.86 19.04 -32.53
N PRO A 297 -3.97 19.81 -31.42
CA PRO A 297 -4.79 19.45 -30.29
C PRO A 297 -6.29 19.62 -30.50
N SER A 298 -6.70 20.32 -31.55
CA SER A 298 -8.10 20.54 -31.93
C SER A 298 -8.49 19.69 -33.14
N GLY A 299 -9.79 19.33 -33.25
CA GLY A 299 -10.31 18.57 -34.37
C GLY A 299 -10.48 17.07 -34.12
N GLY A 300 -10.13 16.58 -32.91
CA GLY A 300 -10.33 15.19 -32.49
C GLY A 300 -9.49 14.19 -33.28
N SER A 301 -9.85 12.92 -33.19
CA SER A 301 -9.17 11.81 -33.90
C SER A 301 -9.49 11.82 -35.40
N GLY A 302 -10.64 12.36 -35.78
CA GLY A 302 -11.16 12.29 -37.16
C GLY A 302 -11.59 10.87 -37.58
N VAL A 303 -11.68 9.90 -36.66
CA VAL A 303 -12.02 8.50 -36.95
C VAL A 303 -13.07 7.97 -35.98
N ASN A 304 -14.23 7.59 -36.48
CA ASN A 304 -15.27 6.93 -35.70
C ASN A 304 -14.75 5.62 -35.11
N GLY A 305 -15.10 5.36 -33.84
CA GLY A 305 -14.66 4.15 -33.12
C GLY A 305 -13.24 4.23 -32.58
N SER A 306 -12.51 5.36 -32.73
CA SER A 306 -11.29 5.61 -31.96
C SER A 306 -11.61 5.52 -30.47
N ASN A 307 -10.79 4.83 -29.69
CA ASN A 307 -11.05 4.65 -28.27
C ASN A 307 -9.79 4.64 -27.41
N MET A 308 -10.00 4.92 -26.14
CA MET A 308 -9.06 4.73 -25.03
C MET A 308 -9.81 4.26 -23.79
N TYR A 309 -9.08 3.76 -22.80
CA TYR A 309 -9.63 3.43 -21.49
C TYR A 309 -9.31 4.56 -20.52
N ILE A 310 -10.26 4.87 -19.65
CA ILE A 310 -10.15 5.94 -18.66
C ILE A 310 -10.62 5.46 -17.29
N TRP A 311 -10.00 6.04 -16.25
CA TRP A 311 -10.35 5.80 -14.85
C TRP A 311 -9.89 6.96 -13.98
N GLY A 312 -10.50 7.16 -12.81
CA GLY A 312 -9.98 7.97 -11.73
C GLY A 312 -9.67 9.42 -12.09
N ALA A 313 -10.67 10.19 -12.52
CA ALA A 313 -10.51 11.60 -12.77
C ALA A 313 -10.40 12.41 -11.49
N MET A 314 -9.52 13.42 -11.47
CA MET A 314 -9.31 14.28 -10.32
C MET A 314 -9.05 15.70 -10.72
N LEU A 315 -9.63 16.64 -9.99
CA LEU A 315 -9.42 18.06 -10.14
C LEU A 315 -9.16 18.67 -8.78
N GLU A 316 -7.99 19.26 -8.59
CA GLU A 316 -7.51 19.81 -7.34
C GLU A 316 -7.12 21.26 -7.49
N GLN A 317 -7.40 22.08 -6.48
CA GLN A 317 -7.08 23.50 -6.45
C GLN A 317 -5.66 23.74 -5.94
N GLN A 318 -4.68 23.22 -6.70
CA GLN A 318 -3.24 23.33 -6.42
C GLN A 318 -2.40 23.08 -7.68
N SER A 319 -1.10 23.41 -7.65
CA SER A 319 -0.19 23.35 -8.80
C SER A 319 0.29 21.96 -9.20
N TYR A 320 -0.04 20.93 -8.44
CA TYR A 320 0.36 19.54 -8.67
C TYR A 320 -0.77 18.57 -8.29
N ALA A 321 -0.72 17.35 -8.82
CA ALA A 321 -1.67 16.30 -8.46
C ALA A 321 -1.17 15.52 -7.25
N THR A 322 -2.05 15.35 -6.24
CA THR A 322 -1.81 14.46 -5.10
C THR A 322 -2.29 13.04 -5.40
N SER A 323 -2.20 12.13 -4.44
CA SER A 323 -2.77 10.79 -4.55
C SER A 323 -4.26 10.84 -4.87
N TYR A 324 -4.73 9.84 -5.62
CA TYR A 324 -6.11 9.80 -6.08
C TYR A 324 -7.13 9.80 -4.94
N ILE A 325 -8.14 10.66 -5.05
CA ILE A 325 -9.25 10.79 -4.11
C ILE A 325 -10.53 10.41 -4.86
N PRO A 326 -11.13 9.22 -4.61
CA PRO A 326 -12.37 8.83 -5.26
C PRO A 326 -13.55 9.66 -4.77
N THR A 327 -14.52 9.87 -5.68
CA THR A 327 -15.75 10.62 -5.38
C THR A 327 -16.96 9.95 -6.03
N GLU A 328 -18.10 9.96 -5.31
CA GLU A 328 -19.38 9.42 -5.75
C GLU A 328 -20.50 10.35 -5.29
N GLY A 329 -20.94 11.25 -6.17
CA GLY A 329 -22.05 12.19 -5.95
C GLY A 329 -21.67 13.49 -5.24
N SER A 330 -20.51 13.62 -4.63
CA SER A 330 -20.04 14.84 -3.96
C SER A 330 -18.54 14.96 -4.00
N THR A 331 -18.01 16.17 -3.77
CA THR A 331 -16.58 16.41 -3.58
C THR A 331 -16.10 15.75 -2.30
N VAL A 332 -14.88 15.21 -2.30
CA VAL A 332 -14.26 14.57 -1.14
C VAL A 332 -12.94 15.25 -0.83
N THR A 333 -12.74 15.56 0.45
CA THR A 333 -11.48 16.12 0.97
C THR A 333 -10.72 15.03 1.73
N ARG A 334 -9.47 14.80 1.31
CA ARG A 334 -8.49 14.04 2.09
C ARG A 334 -7.78 15.00 3.03
N ASN A 335 -7.71 14.65 4.30
CA ASN A 335 -6.95 15.42 5.28
C ASN A 335 -5.44 15.35 4.99
N GLN A 336 -4.72 16.34 5.52
CA GLN A 336 -3.26 16.37 5.50
C GLN A 336 -2.70 15.15 6.23
N ASP A 337 -1.65 14.53 5.66
CA ASP A 337 -0.90 13.50 6.35
C ASP A 337 -0.12 14.10 7.53
N VAL A 338 -0.25 13.48 8.69
CA VAL A 338 0.40 13.94 9.92
C VAL A 338 1.33 12.85 10.44
N CYS A 339 2.61 13.16 10.60
CA CYS A 339 3.56 12.30 11.30
C CYS A 339 3.51 12.61 12.80
N ASN A 340 2.77 11.79 13.55
CA ASN A 340 2.79 11.84 15.01
C ASN A 340 3.98 11.02 15.52
N ASN A 341 4.82 11.59 16.38
CA ASN A 341 6.04 11.01 16.95
C ASN A 341 7.22 10.77 15.98
N GLY A 342 7.35 11.56 14.94
CA GLY A 342 8.66 11.77 14.33
C GLY A 342 9.56 12.35 15.43
N GLY A 343 10.41 11.50 16.04
CA GLY A 343 11.23 11.89 17.17
C GLY A 343 11.93 13.23 16.90
N THR A 344 11.99 14.08 17.90
CA THR A 344 12.84 15.26 17.87
C THR A 344 14.27 14.77 17.64
N GLY A 345 14.66 14.70 16.37
CA GLY A 345 16.05 14.42 16.00
C GLY A 345 16.92 15.57 16.47
N THR A 346 17.34 15.49 17.70
CA THR A 346 18.59 16.13 18.13
C THR A 346 19.66 15.08 17.89
N GLY A 347 20.19 15.04 16.67
CA GLY A 347 21.42 14.36 16.35
C GLY A 347 22.59 15.26 16.58
#